data_b7ee5f0404d72b273eb0e58aec18f59f
#
_entry.id   b7ee5f0404d72b273eb0e58aec18f59f
#
_cell.length_a   1.000
_cell.length_b   1.000
_cell.length_c   1.000
_cell.angle_alpha   90.00
_cell.angle_beta   90.00
_cell.angle_gamma   90.00
#
_symmetry.space_group_name_H-M   'P 1'
#
loop_
_entity.id
_entity.type
_entity.pdbx_description
1 polymer ?
#
loop_
_entity_poly.entity_id
_entity_poly.type
_entity_poly.pdbx_seq_one_letter_code
_entity_poly.pdbx_strand_id
1 'polypeptide(L)'
;MFIAPFVPSPQTVVEYMLKLADLKAGEVLFDMGSGDGRTLIMAAKTFGARGVGIELREDLAKKAMGNIHENGLDDRVTIMNDDMFNVNLTSADVVYLYLTTSANEKIKPNLERDLKKGTRVVSHDYEIIGWRPDKVENFCENPQIGYPSHTIYLYKKP
;
A
#
# COMPACT_ATOMS: atom_id res chain seq x y z
N MET A 1 -17.07 -0.16 8.77
CA MET A 1 -17.51 0.58 7.58
C MET A 1 -16.76 0.07 6.35
N PHE A 2 -17.49 -0.13 5.28
CA PHE A 2 -16.92 -0.58 4.01
C PHE A 2 -16.44 0.63 3.21
N ILE A 3 -15.17 0.64 2.83
CA ILE A 3 -14.54 1.77 2.13
C ILE A 3 -14.32 1.46 0.65
N ALA A 4 -13.82 0.27 0.36
CA ALA A 4 -13.52 -0.18 -1.00
C ALA A 4 -13.69 -1.70 -1.08
N PRO A 5 -14.03 -2.25 -2.24
CA PRO A 5 -14.06 -3.70 -2.42
C PRO A 5 -12.66 -4.29 -2.32
N PHE A 6 -12.57 -5.59 -1.99
CA PHE A 6 -11.30 -6.30 -2.07
C PHE A 6 -11.01 -6.62 -3.53
N VAL A 7 -10.17 -5.79 -4.13
CA VAL A 7 -9.62 -6.00 -5.48
C VAL A 7 -8.11 -5.86 -5.34
N PRO A 8 -7.36 -6.97 -5.32
CA PRO A 8 -5.92 -6.88 -5.13
C PRO A 8 -5.22 -6.32 -6.37
N SER A 9 -4.14 -5.58 -6.15
CA SER A 9 -3.24 -5.22 -7.25
C SER A 9 -2.56 -6.47 -7.79
N PRO A 10 -2.42 -6.61 -9.12
CA PRO A 10 -1.62 -7.69 -9.69
C PRO A 10 -0.17 -7.64 -9.19
N GLN A 11 0.49 -8.80 -9.08
CA GLN A 11 1.85 -8.88 -8.52
C GLN A 11 2.87 -8.02 -9.28
N THR A 12 2.76 -7.98 -10.62
CA THR A 12 3.65 -7.15 -11.43
C THR A 12 3.47 -5.65 -11.15
N VAL A 13 2.24 -5.23 -10.89
CA VAL A 13 1.92 -3.85 -10.53
C VAL A 13 2.48 -3.52 -9.15
N VAL A 14 2.29 -4.41 -8.18
CA VAL A 14 2.83 -4.23 -6.83
C VAL A 14 4.34 -4.04 -6.88
N GLU A 15 5.05 -4.92 -7.58
CA GLU A 15 6.50 -4.82 -7.71
C GLU A 15 6.92 -3.49 -8.32
N TYR A 16 6.24 -3.08 -9.40
CA TYR A 16 6.53 -1.79 -10.05
C TYR A 16 6.32 -0.62 -9.09
N MET A 17 5.22 -0.62 -8.35
CA MET A 17 4.90 0.45 -7.39
C MET A 17 5.94 0.54 -6.27
N LEU A 18 6.36 -0.58 -5.72
CA LEU A 18 7.34 -0.61 -4.65
C LEU A 18 8.73 -0.16 -5.14
N LYS A 19 9.09 -0.50 -6.37
CA LYS A 19 10.31 0.01 -7.01
C LYS A 19 10.23 1.52 -7.23
N LEU A 20 9.11 2.01 -7.71
CA LEU A 20 8.90 3.45 -7.95
C LEU A 20 9.00 4.23 -6.65
N ALA A 21 8.47 3.69 -5.56
CA ALA A 21 8.55 4.28 -4.23
C ALA A 21 9.94 4.15 -3.59
N ASP A 22 10.87 3.47 -4.26
CA ASP A 22 12.23 3.23 -3.78
C ASP A 22 12.25 2.59 -2.39
N LEU A 23 11.41 1.58 -2.20
CA LEU A 23 11.34 0.84 -0.94
C LEU A 23 12.64 0.10 -0.68
N LYS A 24 13.24 0.34 0.49
CA LYS A 24 14.55 -0.21 0.87
C LYS A 24 14.43 -1.23 1.99
N ALA A 25 15.44 -2.09 2.08
CA ALA A 25 15.54 -3.06 3.16
C ALA A 25 15.48 -2.36 4.52
N GLY A 26 14.70 -2.92 5.45
CA GLY A 26 14.52 -2.38 6.79
C GLY A 26 13.50 -1.25 6.91
N GLU A 27 13.05 -0.68 5.81
CA GLU A 27 11.99 0.33 5.83
C GLU A 27 10.63 -0.30 6.15
N VAL A 28 9.70 0.51 6.64
CA VAL A 28 8.36 0.08 7.02
C VAL A 28 7.35 0.52 5.97
N LEU A 29 6.69 -0.46 5.35
CA LEU A 29 5.58 -0.24 4.42
C LEU A 29 4.26 -0.38 5.17
N PHE A 30 3.38 0.63 5.06
CA PHE A 30 2.00 0.53 5.51
C PHE A 30 1.10 0.28 4.31
N ASP A 31 0.34 -0.80 4.35
CA ASP A 31 -0.65 -1.14 3.33
C ASP A 31 -2.05 -0.88 3.89
N MET A 32 -2.70 0.14 3.36
CA MET A 32 -4.02 0.59 3.81
C MET A 32 -5.10 -0.21 3.07
N GLY A 33 -5.69 -1.18 3.75
CA GLY A 33 -6.58 -2.15 3.14
C GLY A 33 -5.79 -3.34 2.60
N SER A 34 -5.08 -4.05 3.50
CA SER A 34 -4.07 -5.03 3.11
C SER A 34 -4.62 -6.33 2.50
N GLY A 35 -5.94 -6.57 2.58
CA GLY A 35 -6.55 -7.76 2.00
C GLY A 35 -5.94 -9.04 2.53
N ASP A 36 -5.46 -9.88 1.63
CA ASP A 36 -4.83 -11.16 1.97
C ASP A 36 -3.32 -11.06 2.25
N GLY A 37 -2.76 -9.86 2.28
CA GLY A 37 -1.37 -9.61 2.67
C GLY A 37 -0.34 -9.72 1.56
N ARG A 38 -0.74 -9.92 0.30
CA ARG A 38 0.20 -10.14 -0.80
C ARG A 38 1.20 -9.02 -1.03
N THR A 39 0.79 -7.78 -0.87
CA THR A 39 1.68 -6.61 -1.05
C THR A 39 2.78 -6.61 0.02
N LEU A 40 2.41 -6.88 1.26
CA LEU A 40 3.35 -6.93 2.38
C LEU A 40 4.31 -8.11 2.26
N ILE A 41 3.83 -9.25 1.79
CA ILE A 41 4.66 -10.43 1.56
C ILE A 41 5.70 -10.12 0.49
N MET A 42 5.29 -9.50 -0.61
CA MET A 42 6.22 -9.05 -1.65
C MET A 42 7.25 -8.07 -1.09
N ALA A 43 6.82 -7.07 -0.34
CA ALA A 43 7.71 -6.08 0.27
C ALA A 43 8.78 -6.74 1.14
N ALA A 44 8.39 -7.70 1.98
CA ALA A 44 9.31 -8.39 2.85
C ALA A 44 10.26 -9.33 2.10
N LYS A 45 9.74 -10.14 1.18
CA LYS A 45 10.53 -11.15 0.48
C LYS A 45 11.43 -10.56 -0.59
N THR A 46 10.92 -9.61 -1.37
CA THR A 46 11.64 -9.06 -2.52
C THR A 46 12.48 -7.85 -2.15
N PHE A 47 12.00 -7.01 -1.24
CA PHE A 47 12.68 -5.75 -0.89
C PHE A 47 13.35 -5.79 0.48
N GLY A 48 13.12 -6.82 1.27
CA GLY A 48 13.68 -6.91 2.62
C GLY A 48 13.06 -5.92 3.60
N ALA A 49 11.88 -5.41 3.29
CA ALA A 49 11.19 -4.42 4.11
C ALA A 49 10.43 -5.08 5.27
N ARG A 50 10.02 -4.25 6.21
CA ARG A 50 9.03 -4.56 7.24
C ARG A 50 7.69 -4.05 6.78
N GLY A 51 6.59 -4.56 7.34
CA GLY A 51 5.27 -4.15 6.91
C GLY A 51 4.23 -4.13 8.00
N VAL A 52 3.29 -3.22 7.86
CA VAL A 52 2.08 -3.15 8.67
C VAL A 52 0.90 -3.08 7.72
N GLY A 53 0.01 -4.05 7.80
CA GLY A 53 -1.24 -4.05 7.03
C GLY A 53 -2.41 -3.72 7.91
N ILE A 54 -3.31 -2.90 7.41
CA ILE A 54 -4.55 -2.58 8.10
C ILE A 54 -5.70 -3.13 7.26
N GLU A 55 -6.49 -4.03 7.84
CA GLU A 55 -7.61 -4.67 7.16
C GLU A 55 -8.84 -4.65 8.05
N LEU A 56 -9.93 -4.05 7.55
CA LEU A 56 -11.19 -3.93 8.28
C LEU A 56 -11.95 -5.26 8.34
N ARG A 57 -11.88 -6.06 7.29
CA ARG A 57 -12.58 -7.34 7.22
C ARG A 57 -11.82 -8.41 8.00
N GLU A 58 -12.47 -8.97 9.01
CA GLU A 58 -11.86 -9.98 9.88
C GLU A 58 -11.42 -11.23 9.11
N ASP A 59 -12.23 -11.71 8.15
CA ASP A 59 -11.92 -12.88 7.34
C ASP A 59 -10.64 -12.67 6.51
N LEU A 60 -10.49 -11.51 5.90
CA LEU A 60 -9.28 -11.17 5.12
C LEU A 60 -8.06 -10.97 6.03
N ALA A 61 -8.25 -10.31 7.18
CA ALA A 61 -7.16 -10.12 8.14
C ALA A 61 -6.60 -11.46 8.63
N LYS A 62 -7.47 -12.40 8.96
CA LYS A 62 -7.06 -13.75 9.36
C LYS A 62 -6.34 -14.49 8.22
N LYS A 63 -6.84 -14.37 7.01
CA LYS A 63 -6.20 -14.96 5.83
C LYS A 63 -4.81 -14.38 5.61
N ALA A 64 -4.68 -13.06 5.74
CA ALA A 64 -3.39 -12.38 5.64
C ALA A 64 -2.41 -12.88 6.70
N MET A 65 -2.85 -12.99 7.94
CA MET A 65 -2.01 -13.51 9.04
C MET A 65 -1.52 -14.92 8.75
N GLY A 66 -2.41 -15.78 8.23
CA GLY A 66 -2.04 -17.14 7.82
C GLY A 66 -1.03 -17.17 6.69
N ASN A 67 -1.20 -16.33 5.68
CA ASN A 67 -0.27 -16.23 4.56
C ASN A 67 1.11 -15.74 5.01
N ILE A 68 1.14 -14.78 5.94
CA ILE A 68 2.37 -14.26 6.52
C ILE A 68 3.08 -15.34 7.31
N HIS A 69 2.36 -16.09 8.12
CA HIS A 69 2.89 -17.20 8.91
C HIS A 69 3.49 -18.28 8.01
N GLU A 70 2.77 -18.70 6.96
CA GLU A 70 3.23 -19.70 5.99
C GLU A 70 4.51 -19.28 5.28
N ASN A 71 4.73 -17.98 5.12
CA ASN A 71 5.95 -17.44 4.49
C ASN A 71 7.06 -17.14 5.50
N GLY A 72 6.87 -17.43 6.79
CA GLY A 72 7.88 -17.22 7.82
C GLY A 72 8.17 -15.75 8.10
N LEU A 73 7.18 -14.88 7.96
CA LEU A 73 7.36 -13.42 8.03
C LEU A 73 6.75 -12.80 9.28
N ASP A 74 6.37 -13.60 10.28
CA ASP A 74 5.70 -13.10 11.50
C ASP A 74 6.50 -12.05 12.27
N ASP A 75 7.83 -12.11 12.18
CA ASP A 75 8.73 -11.17 12.85
C ASP A 75 8.91 -9.86 12.08
N ARG A 76 8.46 -9.77 10.84
CA ARG A 76 8.65 -8.59 9.99
C ARG A 76 7.37 -7.93 9.51
N VAL A 77 6.27 -8.68 9.48
CA VAL A 77 4.99 -8.19 8.97
C VAL A 77 3.90 -8.40 10.02
N THR A 78 3.17 -7.34 10.30
CA THR A 78 2.04 -7.33 11.25
C THR A 78 0.76 -6.94 10.52
N ILE A 79 -0.32 -7.65 10.82
CA ILE A 79 -1.65 -7.30 10.33
C ILE A 79 -2.49 -6.78 11.51
N MET A 80 -3.11 -5.63 11.31
CA MET A 80 -4.06 -5.05 12.25
C MET A 80 -5.46 -5.18 11.66
N ASN A 81 -6.33 -5.92 12.36
CA ASN A 81 -7.75 -5.96 12.02
C ASN A 81 -8.41 -4.73 12.66
N ASP A 82 -8.40 -3.64 11.95
CA ASP A 82 -8.84 -2.34 12.46
C ASP A 82 -9.32 -1.47 11.32
N ASP A 83 -9.93 -0.34 11.68
CA ASP A 83 -10.28 0.74 10.75
C ASP A 83 -9.03 1.59 10.49
N MET A 84 -8.69 1.78 9.21
CA MET A 84 -7.49 2.53 8.82
C MET A 84 -7.47 3.96 9.36
N PHE A 85 -8.64 4.54 9.65
CA PHE A 85 -8.73 5.90 10.18
C PHE A 85 -8.34 6.00 11.65
N ASN A 86 -8.25 4.87 12.35
CA ASN A 86 -7.89 4.81 13.77
C ASN A 86 -6.42 4.46 14.02
N VAL A 87 -5.65 4.24 12.96
CA VAL A 87 -4.27 3.77 13.07
C VAL A 87 -3.30 4.94 12.96
N ASN A 88 -2.26 4.93 13.80
CA ASN A 88 -1.18 5.91 13.74
C ASN A 88 -0.19 5.51 12.64
N LEU A 89 0.09 6.43 11.72
CA LEU A 89 0.94 6.18 10.56
C LEU A 89 2.35 6.74 10.70
N THR A 90 2.72 7.24 11.87
CA THR A 90 3.98 7.97 12.09
C THR A 90 5.22 7.15 11.74
N SER A 91 5.19 5.84 11.94
CA SER A 91 6.35 4.98 11.68
C SER A 91 6.49 4.56 10.22
N ALA A 92 5.58 4.95 9.33
CA ALA A 92 5.65 4.56 7.91
C ALA A 92 6.80 5.27 7.20
N ASP A 93 7.54 4.52 6.39
CA ASP A 93 8.49 5.06 5.42
C ASP A 93 7.83 5.16 4.04
N VAL A 94 6.96 4.20 3.73
CA VAL A 94 6.16 4.16 2.50
C VAL A 94 4.73 3.76 2.86
N VAL A 95 3.76 4.43 2.25
CA VAL A 95 2.34 4.07 2.35
C VAL A 95 1.87 3.61 0.97
N TYR A 96 1.22 2.46 0.93
CA TYR A 96 0.64 1.87 -0.28
C TYR A 96 -0.87 2.03 -0.25
N LEU A 97 -1.42 2.59 -1.31
CA LEU A 97 -2.86 2.81 -1.45
C LEU A 97 -3.39 2.15 -2.73
N TYR A 98 -4.41 1.32 -2.58
CA TYR A 98 -5.26 0.92 -3.69
C TYR A 98 -6.70 0.93 -3.21
N LEU A 99 -7.26 2.11 -3.10
CA LEU A 99 -8.58 2.35 -2.54
C LEU A 99 -9.54 2.88 -3.61
N THR A 100 -9.98 4.12 -3.44
CA THR A 100 -10.77 4.89 -4.39
C THR A 100 -10.39 6.35 -4.19
N THR A 101 -10.80 7.23 -5.11
CA THR A 101 -10.58 8.68 -4.93
C THR A 101 -11.26 9.18 -3.67
N SER A 102 -12.49 8.73 -3.39
CA SER A 102 -13.20 9.17 -2.18
C SER A 102 -12.57 8.64 -0.90
N ALA A 103 -12.06 7.41 -0.91
CA ALA A 103 -11.36 6.85 0.26
C ALA A 103 -10.01 7.57 0.47
N ASN A 104 -9.30 7.90 -0.60
CA ASN A 104 -8.07 8.68 -0.52
C ASN A 104 -8.34 10.07 0.10
N GLU A 105 -9.45 10.70 -0.25
CA GLU A 105 -9.87 11.97 0.35
C GLU A 105 -10.11 11.83 1.86
N LYS A 106 -10.71 10.72 2.28
CA LYS A 106 -10.99 10.48 3.70
C LYS A 106 -9.74 10.18 4.51
N ILE A 107 -8.76 9.48 3.94
CA ILE A 107 -7.52 9.15 4.64
C ILE A 107 -6.50 10.29 4.61
N LYS A 108 -6.65 11.23 3.71
CA LYS A 108 -5.70 12.34 3.54
C LYS A 108 -5.41 13.11 4.83
N PRO A 109 -6.40 13.47 5.68
CA PRO A 109 -6.11 14.13 6.95
C PRO A 109 -5.19 13.31 7.86
N ASN A 110 -5.35 11.99 7.86
CA ASN A 110 -4.49 11.09 8.64
C ASN A 110 -3.06 11.09 8.09
N LEU A 111 -2.93 11.07 6.76
CA LEU A 111 -1.62 11.16 6.11
C LEU A 111 -0.94 12.49 6.45
N GLU A 112 -1.67 13.58 6.40
CA GLU A 112 -1.16 14.92 6.71
C GLU A 112 -0.75 15.05 8.16
N ARG A 113 -1.53 14.47 9.08
CA ARG A 113 -1.26 14.53 10.52
C ARG A 113 -0.05 13.70 10.93
N ASP A 114 0.06 12.46 10.41
CA ASP A 114 0.96 11.45 10.94
C ASP A 114 2.27 11.32 10.18
N LEU A 115 2.26 11.50 8.87
CA LEU A 115 3.46 11.23 8.06
C LEU A 115 4.50 12.33 8.21
N LYS A 116 5.75 11.91 8.28
CA LYS A 116 6.88 12.83 8.23
C LYS A 116 7.03 13.40 6.83
N LYS A 117 7.53 14.62 6.73
CA LYS A 117 7.86 15.24 5.44
C LYS A 117 8.77 14.29 4.64
N GLY A 118 8.44 14.09 3.39
CA GLY A 118 9.22 13.22 2.50
C GLY A 118 8.87 11.74 2.57
N THR A 119 7.97 11.31 3.45
CA THR A 119 7.42 9.95 3.42
C THR A 119 6.79 9.71 2.05
N ARG A 120 7.09 8.57 1.45
CA ARG A 120 6.60 8.26 0.11
C ARG A 120 5.23 7.61 0.20
N VAL A 121 4.30 8.07 -0.62
CA VAL A 121 2.96 7.50 -0.74
C VAL A 121 2.77 7.11 -2.19
N VAL A 122 2.49 5.84 -2.44
CA VAL A 122 2.26 5.32 -3.78
C VAL A 122 0.83 4.83 -3.89
N SER A 123 0.11 5.33 -4.91
CA SER A 123 -1.31 5.01 -5.11
C SER A 123 -1.55 4.39 -6.48
N HIS A 124 -2.30 3.29 -6.48
CA HIS A 124 -2.68 2.55 -7.67
C HIS A 124 -4.01 3.10 -8.20
N ASP A 125 -4.01 3.60 -9.43
CA ASP A 125 -5.13 4.13 -10.21
C ASP A 125 -5.77 5.42 -9.68
N TYR A 126 -5.77 5.69 -8.39
CA TYR A 126 -6.52 6.79 -7.80
C TYR A 126 -5.58 7.83 -7.18
N GLU A 127 -5.80 9.09 -7.54
CA GLU A 127 -4.99 10.20 -7.05
C GLU A 127 -5.39 10.64 -5.64
N ILE A 128 -4.48 11.38 -4.99
CA ILE A 128 -4.77 12.14 -3.77
C ILE A 128 -4.99 13.58 -4.21
N ILE A 129 -6.24 14.03 -4.23
CA ILE A 129 -6.60 15.37 -4.67
C ILE A 129 -6.01 16.41 -3.71
N GLY A 130 -5.39 17.44 -4.27
CA GLY A 130 -4.75 18.49 -3.49
C GLY A 130 -3.27 18.25 -3.18
N TRP A 131 -2.78 17.03 -3.39
CA TRP A 131 -1.35 16.75 -3.34
C TRP A 131 -0.77 16.74 -4.75
N ARG A 132 0.38 17.39 -4.92
CA ARG A 132 1.09 17.36 -6.19
C ARG A 132 1.92 16.08 -6.28
N PRO A 133 1.69 15.22 -7.28
CA PRO A 133 2.50 14.00 -7.43
C PRO A 133 3.93 14.35 -7.83
N ASP A 134 4.88 13.61 -7.25
CA ASP A 134 6.29 13.65 -7.65
C ASP A 134 6.46 12.98 -9.01
N LYS A 135 5.74 11.87 -9.23
CA LYS A 135 5.69 11.14 -10.51
C LYS A 135 4.29 10.61 -10.76
N VAL A 136 3.91 10.57 -12.04
CA VAL A 136 2.72 9.88 -12.52
C VAL A 136 3.19 8.98 -13.65
N GLU A 137 3.00 7.68 -13.52
CA GLU A 137 3.48 6.68 -14.47
C GLU A 137 2.34 5.79 -14.94
N ASN A 138 2.39 5.39 -16.21
CA ASN A 138 1.49 4.37 -16.75
C ASN A 138 2.26 3.05 -16.84
N PHE A 139 1.70 2.01 -16.24
CA PHE A 139 2.28 0.67 -16.27
C PHE A 139 1.34 -0.29 -17.00
N CYS A 140 1.85 -0.95 -18.04
CA CYS A 140 1.10 -1.98 -18.77
C CYS A 140 1.56 -3.36 -18.32
N GLU A 141 0.62 -4.22 -17.92
CA GLU A 141 0.94 -5.60 -17.54
C GLU A 141 1.48 -6.38 -18.73
N ASN A 142 0.93 -6.14 -19.91
CA ASN A 142 1.42 -6.72 -21.15
C ASN A 142 1.78 -5.59 -22.15
N PRO A 143 3.06 -5.20 -22.23
CA PRO A 143 3.48 -4.10 -23.12
C PRO A 143 3.19 -4.35 -24.61
N GLN A 144 3.12 -5.62 -25.04
CA GLN A 144 2.89 -5.95 -26.45
C GLN A 144 1.50 -5.54 -26.92
N ILE A 145 0.50 -5.60 -26.03
CA ILE A 145 -0.88 -5.23 -26.35
C ILE A 145 -1.31 -3.93 -25.65
N GLY A 146 -0.48 -3.38 -24.74
CA GLY A 146 -0.76 -2.15 -23.99
C GLY A 146 -1.90 -2.29 -22.98
N TYR A 147 -2.24 -3.50 -22.56
CA TYR A 147 -3.37 -3.77 -21.67
C TYR A 147 -3.11 -5.02 -20.83
N PRO A 148 -3.59 -5.11 -19.56
CA PRO A 148 -4.19 -4.03 -18.78
C PRO A 148 -3.19 -2.91 -18.45
N SER A 149 -3.71 -1.68 -18.39
CA SER A 149 -2.92 -0.49 -18.09
C SER A 149 -3.34 0.09 -16.74
N HIS A 150 -2.35 0.54 -15.97
CA HIS A 150 -2.55 1.09 -14.63
C HIS A 150 -1.85 2.43 -14.52
N THR A 151 -2.49 3.38 -13.84
CA THR A 151 -1.86 4.66 -13.53
C THR A 151 -1.31 4.60 -12.10
N ILE A 152 -0.05 4.95 -11.94
CA ILE A 152 0.61 4.93 -10.63
C ILE A 152 1.00 6.35 -10.27
N TYR A 153 0.58 6.78 -9.08
CA TYR A 153 0.91 8.10 -8.53
C TYR A 153 1.90 7.93 -7.39
N LEU A 154 3.02 8.62 -7.48
CA LEU A 154 4.00 8.69 -6.39
C LEU A 154 3.98 10.10 -5.81
N TYR A 155 3.79 10.17 -4.50
CA TYR A 155 3.84 11.41 -3.74
C TYR A 155 4.95 11.35 -2.71
N LYS A 156 5.53 12.50 -2.41
CA LYS A 156 6.31 12.71 -1.20
C LYS A 156 5.48 13.61 -0.29
N LYS A 157 5.31 13.22 0.96
CA LYS A 157 4.53 13.99 1.93
C LYS A 157 5.08 15.43 1.97
N PRO A 158 4.24 16.44 1.65
CA PRO A 158 4.66 17.83 1.65
C PRO A 158 4.99 18.39 3.04
#